data_99465f30f4a191589ac03c1d957678e4
#
_entry.id   99465f30f4a191589ac03c1d957678e4
#
_cell.length_a   1.000
_cell.length_b   1.000
_cell.length_c   1.000
_cell.angle_alpha   90.00
_cell.angle_beta   90.00
_cell.angle_gamma   90.00
#
_symmetry.space_group_name_H-M   'P 1'
#
loop_
_entity.id
_entity.type
_entity.pdbx_description
1 polymer ?
#
loop_
_entity_poly.entity_id
_entity_poly.type
_entity_poly.pdbx_seq_one_letter_code
_entity_poly.pdbx_strand_id
1 'polypeptide(L)'
;MLNKDFTVYSRSKKIKSPIDDETYQLIKNQQASSNTIQEYLSKINAFLEIDSSANHEDYYEAIRQQNNLHNYLIAAEDKEKQDNKVNPKAYFRRGLTISYEDLDRKVVGIIQNDRYSESEREGALIYLSDDIGLNLKDLRQYYLAKKVELERKEDIEMTQQSFNQLIRLQEQKFNIAEVLPQTEASLISEWCQKLDLRDECALTTLLVSLSSCFDYRTKIVGIKDTNFTQHSALYGTICGESGTGKSILMKKFMYKPLSIFQAKFEEQFQREKEEARKEIEEYELLAKDVRAEVFPEGKPKEPERARRCFLTETTFETFAYLYKAHSGATLLYASEEINKLFKGLNQYKGGQGTDEEKLIELYDGSGICIGRVKEENNLYVPESGLSVFGGVQPDVLKEIWGDGEDKEGRSSRFLYVYQPINCPKIALEDIEKTICPLDERIEMLFGTVMNTPVTTYYLSKKAYRKFAIFFNYLSTLTKDCDRPFLRHVCSKAKAQCLRLALNLHAINSIWKPQFYGIPEEIPEDVMIMAVDLTMFYMDQVEYLLRSCCPEDTMTEELQLIYNFSKRKGSATARDIKNYIRKFKKTDANLIREHFLNLESMGKGKTEGKGSRLKYLVS
;
A
#
# COMPACT_ATOMS: atom_id res chain seq x y z
N MET A 1 32.13 14.62 -7.06
CA MET A 1 32.06 15.62 -8.14
C MET A 1 30.89 16.58 -7.85
N LEU A 2 31.06 17.43 -6.85
CA LEU A 2 30.11 18.47 -6.46
C LEU A 2 30.78 19.83 -6.64
N ASN A 3 31.10 20.14 -7.87
CA ASN A 3 31.79 21.38 -8.21
C ASN A 3 31.08 22.04 -9.38
N LYS A 4 29.83 22.39 -9.21
CA LYS A 4 29.18 23.37 -10.11
C LYS A 4 27.94 23.93 -9.39
N ASP A 5 27.88 25.24 -9.42
CA ASP A 5 26.84 26.12 -8.95
C ASP A 5 25.46 25.46 -8.79
N PHE A 6 24.95 25.54 -7.60
CA PHE A 6 23.57 25.20 -7.26
C PHE A 6 22.61 26.10 -8.07
N THR A 7 22.39 25.77 -9.32
CA THR A 7 21.51 26.54 -10.18
C THR A 7 20.30 25.66 -10.48
N VAL A 8 19.18 26.01 -9.91
CA VAL A 8 17.89 25.39 -10.18
C VAL A 8 17.26 26.11 -11.37
N TYR A 9 16.76 25.38 -12.37
CA TYR A 9 16.15 25.95 -13.56
C TYR A 9 14.61 25.90 -13.44
N SER A 10 13.96 27.04 -13.46
CA SER A 10 12.55 27.11 -13.84
C SER A 10 12.42 27.34 -15.36
N ARG A 11 11.24 27.01 -15.94
CA ARG A 11 10.95 27.01 -17.38
C ARG A 11 11.37 28.29 -18.15
N SER A 12 11.84 29.34 -17.49
CA SER A 12 12.21 30.60 -18.15
C SER A 12 13.34 31.41 -17.52
N LYS A 13 13.93 31.01 -16.41
CA LYS A 13 15.07 31.74 -15.80
C LYS A 13 15.93 30.82 -14.95
N LYS A 14 17.28 30.94 -15.09
CA LYS A 14 18.24 30.44 -14.13
C LYS A 14 17.93 31.01 -12.75
N ILE A 15 17.41 30.20 -11.85
CA ILE A 15 17.23 30.60 -10.46
C ILE A 15 18.57 30.29 -9.78
N LYS A 16 19.28 31.33 -9.32
CA LYS A 16 20.42 31.14 -8.45
C LYS A 16 19.97 30.34 -7.23
N SER A 17 20.79 29.36 -6.85
CA SER A 17 20.62 28.63 -5.60
C SER A 17 20.14 29.57 -4.50
N PRO A 18 19.16 29.16 -3.71
CA PRO A 18 18.79 29.90 -2.52
C PRO A 18 19.90 29.88 -1.44
N ILE A 19 21.04 29.19 -1.65
CA ILE A 19 22.22 29.21 -0.78
C ILE A 19 23.30 30.06 -1.44
N ASP A 20 23.85 30.94 -0.67
CA ASP A 20 25.13 31.50 -0.97
C ASP A 20 26.23 30.42 -0.84
N ASP A 21 27.28 30.57 -1.62
CA ASP A 21 28.40 29.63 -1.63
C ASP A 21 29.08 29.47 -0.25
N GLU A 22 28.97 30.47 0.60
CA GLU A 22 29.53 30.46 1.95
C GLU A 22 28.77 29.52 2.88
N THR A 23 27.44 29.59 2.86
CA THR A 23 26.58 28.68 3.60
C THR A 23 26.71 27.23 3.12
N TYR A 24 26.86 27.00 1.81
CA TYR A 24 27.10 25.67 1.26
C TYR A 24 28.46 25.09 1.73
N GLN A 25 29.53 25.88 1.76
CA GLN A 25 30.83 25.42 2.27
C GLN A 25 30.76 25.13 3.77
N LEU A 26 30.00 25.89 4.55
CA LEU A 26 29.75 25.60 5.97
C LEU A 26 29.03 24.26 6.19
N ILE A 27 28.02 23.96 5.37
CA ILE A 27 27.32 22.68 5.39
C ILE A 27 28.26 21.52 5.02
N LYS A 28 29.01 21.68 3.93
CA LYS A 28 29.94 20.66 3.43
C LYS A 28 31.07 20.38 4.42
N ASN A 29 31.51 21.40 5.15
CA ASN A 29 32.56 21.28 6.16
C ASN A 29 32.06 20.89 7.54
N GLN A 30 30.76 20.51 7.65
CA GLN A 30 30.11 20.17 8.92
C GLN A 30 30.18 21.28 9.98
N GLN A 31 30.13 22.54 9.55
CA GLN A 31 30.17 23.73 10.40
C GLN A 31 28.80 24.44 10.48
N ALA A 32 27.81 24.02 9.68
CA ALA A 32 26.45 24.56 9.74
C ALA A 32 25.66 23.92 10.87
N SER A 33 24.76 24.70 11.49
CA SER A 33 23.83 24.18 12.48
C SER A 33 22.74 23.33 11.83
N SER A 34 22.14 22.40 12.60
CA SER A 34 21.01 21.60 12.15
C SER A 34 19.84 22.45 11.66
N ASN A 35 19.55 23.57 12.32
CA ASN A 35 18.52 24.53 11.90
C ASN A 35 18.79 25.15 10.52
N THR A 36 20.04 25.45 10.20
CA THR A 36 20.43 25.99 8.89
C THR A 36 20.21 24.96 7.79
N ILE A 37 20.52 23.70 8.06
CA ILE A 37 20.34 22.58 7.12
C ILE A 37 18.86 22.27 6.93
N GLN A 38 18.05 22.32 8.00
CA GLN A 38 16.60 22.14 7.94
C GLN A 38 15.89 23.24 7.14
N GLU A 39 16.26 24.52 7.34
CA GLU A 39 15.74 25.63 6.53
C GLU A 39 16.01 25.40 5.03
N TYR A 40 17.09 24.77 4.74
CA TYR A 40 17.55 24.46 3.40
C TYR A 40 16.79 23.30 2.77
N LEU A 41 16.61 22.22 3.53
CA LEU A 41 15.73 21.10 3.15
C LEU A 41 14.32 21.60 2.86
N SER A 42 13.81 22.52 3.68
CA SER A 42 12.49 23.13 3.47
C SER A 42 12.41 23.89 2.13
N LYS A 43 13.48 24.61 1.74
CA LYS A 43 13.52 25.33 0.45
C LYS A 43 13.59 24.39 -0.75
N ILE A 44 14.33 23.28 -0.63
CA ILE A 44 14.40 22.25 -1.69
C ILE A 44 13.07 21.50 -1.78
N ASN A 45 12.44 21.17 -0.68
CA ASN A 45 11.13 20.53 -0.67
C ASN A 45 10.07 21.43 -1.32
N ALA A 46 10.02 22.71 -0.98
CA ALA A 46 9.14 23.69 -1.61
C ALA A 46 9.40 23.81 -3.13
N PHE A 47 10.63 23.69 -3.56
CA PHE A 47 10.96 23.66 -4.99
C PHE A 47 10.46 22.39 -5.67
N LEU A 48 10.65 21.23 -5.05
CA LEU A 48 10.17 19.92 -5.55
C LEU A 48 8.63 19.85 -5.61
N GLU A 49 7.93 20.58 -4.74
CA GLU A 49 6.46 20.68 -4.73
C GLU A 49 5.91 21.62 -5.81
N ILE A 50 6.64 22.69 -6.14
CA ILE A 50 6.15 23.73 -7.07
C ILE A 50 6.42 23.38 -8.54
N ASP A 51 7.46 22.62 -8.84
CA ASP A 51 7.92 22.40 -10.22
C ASP A 51 7.90 20.93 -10.67
N SER A 52 6.69 20.34 -10.67
CA SER A 52 6.45 19.03 -11.32
C SER A 52 6.73 19.00 -12.84
N SER A 53 7.20 20.11 -13.40
CA SER A 53 7.53 20.31 -14.82
C SER A 53 9.01 20.68 -15.06
N ALA A 54 9.83 20.64 -14.04
CA ALA A 54 11.27 20.86 -14.18
C ALA A 54 11.90 19.78 -15.07
N ASN A 55 12.98 20.16 -15.76
CA ASN A 55 13.75 19.23 -16.58
C ASN A 55 14.21 18.06 -15.71
N HIS A 56 14.04 16.83 -16.16
CA HIS A 56 14.26 15.61 -15.39
C HIS A 56 15.65 15.54 -14.71
N GLU A 57 16.69 16.07 -15.34
CA GLU A 57 18.04 16.13 -14.75
C GLU A 57 18.09 17.01 -13.48
N ASP A 58 17.40 18.15 -13.51
CA ASP A 58 17.39 19.11 -12.39
C ASP A 58 16.56 18.58 -11.21
N TYR A 59 15.48 17.84 -11.48
CA TYR A 59 14.66 17.19 -10.48
C TYR A 59 15.42 16.07 -9.75
N TYR A 60 16.13 15.21 -10.49
CA TYR A 60 16.96 14.15 -9.88
C TYR A 60 18.16 14.70 -9.14
N GLU A 61 18.75 15.79 -9.62
CA GLU A 61 19.83 16.46 -8.89
C GLU A 61 19.28 17.09 -7.60
N ALA A 62 18.09 17.66 -7.60
CA ALA A 62 17.44 18.18 -6.40
C ALA A 62 17.13 17.07 -5.38
N ILE A 63 16.64 15.90 -5.81
CA ILE A 63 16.44 14.72 -4.93
C ILE A 63 17.78 14.22 -4.38
N ARG A 64 18.82 14.15 -5.22
CA ARG A 64 20.14 13.71 -4.80
C ARG A 64 20.74 14.65 -3.76
N GLN A 65 20.51 15.94 -3.92
CA GLN A 65 20.92 16.98 -2.99
C GLN A 65 20.13 16.95 -1.70
N GLN A 66 18.82 16.70 -1.77
CA GLN A 66 17.97 16.44 -0.62
C GLN A 66 18.51 15.28 0.23
N ASN A 67 18.89 14.17 -0.40
CA ASN A 67 19.47 13.01 0.28
C ASN A 67 20.84 13.33 0.90
N ASN A 68 21.68 14.11 0.21
CA ASN A 68 22.97 14.53 0.76
C ASN A 68 22.80 15.48 1.95
N LEU A 69 21.86 16.42 1.87
CA LEU A 69 21.55 17.34 2.96
C LEU A 69 20.96 16.60 4.18
N HIS A 70 20.17 15.56 3.99
CA HIS A 70 19.72 14.69 5.07
C HIS A 70 20.90 14.02 5.80
N ASN A 71 21.89 13.52 5.07
CA ASN A 71 23.09 12.95 5.67
C ASN A 71 23.93 14.00 6.43
N TYR A 72 24.01 15.22 5.91
CA TYR A 72 24.66 16.33 6.61
C TYR A 72 23.88 16.79 7.84
N LEU A 73 22.55 16.78 7.77
CA LEU A 73 21.69 17.09 8.92
C LEU A 73 21.92 16.10 10.06
N ILE A 74 21.94 14.79 9.76
CA ILE A 74 22.22 13.74 10.73
C ILE A 74 23.59 13.95 11.39
N ALA A 75 24.61 14.28 10.58
CA ALA A 75 25.95 14.55 11.11
C ALA A 75 26.03 15.82 11.98
N ALA A 76 25.27 16.86 11.62
CA ALA A 76 25.18 18.10 12.39
C ALA A 76 24.43 17.89 13.70
N GLU A 77 23.31 17.16 13.66
CA GLU A 77 22.55 16.77 14.85
C GLU A 77 23.37 15.89 15.79
N ASP A 78 24.19 14.97 15.28
CA ASP A 78 25.09 14.15 16.10
C ASP A 78 26.19 14.99 16.76
N LYS A 79 26.64 16.04 16.09
CA LYS A 79 27.60 16.99 16.67
C LYS A 79 26.93 17.86 17.75
N GLU A 80 25.75 18.40 17.48
CA GLU A 80 24.95 19.15 18.47
C GLU A 80 24.56 18.27 19.66
N LYS A 81 24.33 16.95 19.45
CA LYS A 81 24.10 15.97 20.52
C LYS A 81 25.34 15.76 21.39
N GLN A 82 26.54 15.80 20.81
CA GLN A 82 27.78 15.74 21.60
C GLN A 82 27.95 17.00 22.45
N ASP A 83 27.56 18.17 21.92
CA ASP A 83 27.60 19.44 22.65
C ASP A 83 26.51 19.59 23.70
N ASN A 84 25.38 18.89 23.54
CA ASN A 84 24.23 18.87 24.46
C ASN A 84 24.28 17.74 25.51
N LYS A 85 25.37 16.97 25.61
CA LYS A 85 25.55 16.01 26.70
C LYS A 85 25.42 16.70 28.04
N VAL A 86 24.59 16.12 28.93
CA VAL A 86 24.47 16.59 30.30
C VAL A 86 25.86 16.56 30.93
N ASN A 87 26.41 17.75 31.21
CA ASN A 87 27.71 17.87 31.83
C ASN A 87 27.57 17.78 33.36
N PRO A 88 28.05 16.69 34.00
CA PRO A 88 27.95 16.54 35.44
C PRO A 88 28.53 17.71 36.22
N LYS A 89 29.57 18.37 35.73
CA LYS A 89 30.21 19.53 36.35
C LYS A 89 29.26 20.72 36.53
N ALA A 90 28.21 20.82 35.75
CA ALA A 90 27.22 21.88 35.88
C ALA A 90 26.34 21.75 37.11
N TYR A 91 26.19 20.52 37.65
CA TYR A 91 25.33 20.20 38.78
C TYR A 91 26.10 20.13 40.11
N PHE A 92 27.41 19.91 40.07
CA PHE A 92 28.22 19.70 41.28
C PHE A 92 29.32 20.74 41.41
N ARG A 93 29.19 21.67 42.36
CA ARG A 93 30.11 22.77 42.60
C ARG A 93 31.36 22.36 43.39
N ARG A 94 31.37 21.22 44.08
CA ARG A 94 32.49 20.64 44.80
C ARG A 94 32.94 19.37 44.11
N GLY A 95 34.26 19.11 44.15
CA GLY A 95 34.80 17.88 43.55
C GLY A 95 34.14 16.62 44.07
N LEU A 96 33.90 15.65 43.20
CA LEU A 96 33.32 14.36 43.51
C LEU A 96 34.37 13.45 44.15
N THR A 97 33.94 12.53 45.01
CA THR A 97 34.80 11.44 45.54
C THR A 97 35.01 10.34 44.49
N ILE A 98 34.17 10.30 43.43
CA ILE A 98 34.25 9.37 42.30
C ILE A 98 34.40 10.13 41.00
N SER A 99 34.82 9.45 39.91
CA SER A 99 34.90 10.07 38.60
C SER A 99 33.49 10.44 38.07
N TYR A 100 33.44 11.47 37.21
CA TYR A 100 32.17 11.84 36.59
C TYR A 100 31.61 10.72 35.71
N GLU A 101 32.46 9.89 35.11
CA GLU A 101 32.06 8.73 34.29
C GLU A 101 31.43 7.64 35.18
N ASP A 102 31.96 7.39 36.37
CA ASP A 102 31.40 6.41 37.30
C ASP A 102 30.07 6.88 37.89
N LEU A 103 29.95 8.19 38.19
CA LEU A 103 28.66 8.77 38.58
C LEU A 103 27.61 8.61 37.48
N ASP A 104 27.97 8.96 36.24
CA ASP A 104 27.07 8.84 35.07
C ASP A 104 26.61 7.38 34.89
N ARG A 105 27.55 6.42 34.97
CA ARG A 105 27.25 4.99 34.89
C ARG A 105 26.29 4.52 35.98
N LYS A 106 26.51 4.95 37.24
CA LYS A 106 25.62 4.61 38.34
C LYS A 106 24.22 5.22 38.17
N VAL A 107 24.12 6.48 37.75
CA VAL A 107 22.84 7.17 37.52
C VAL A 107 22.11 6.55 36.33
N VAL A 108 22.77 6.26 35.22
CA VAL A 108 22.20 5.55 34.07
C VAL A 108 21.71 4.17 34.48
N GLY A 109 22.47 3.42 35.29
CA GLY A 109 22.05 2.13 35.82
C GLY A 109 20.76 2.19 36.66
N ILE A 110 20.56 3.27 37.39
CA ILE A 110 19.29 3.48 38.16
C ILE A 110 18.14 3.80 37.19
N ILE A 111 18.37 4.61 36.16
CA ILE A 111 17.35 4.99 35.15
C ILE A 111 16.88 3.76 34.37
N GLN A 112 17.83 2.97 33.86
CA GLN A 112 17.57 1.85 32.95
C GLN A 112 17.18 0.53 33.67
N ASN A 113 17.07 0.53 34.99
CA ASN A 113 16.65 -0.66 35.70
C ASN A 113 15.12 -0.79 35.71
N ASP A 114 14.60 -1.62 34.80
CA ASP A 114 13.15 -1.88 34.64
C ASP A 114 12.50 -2.56 35.85
N ARG A 115 13.31 -3.13 36.76
CA ARG A 115 12.81 -3.78 37.99
C ARG A 115 12.53 -2.77 39.09
N TYR A 116 13.02 -1.53 38.98
CA TYR A 116 12.82 -0.52 39.98
C TYR A 116 11.52 0.25 39.78
N SER A 117 10.66 0.24 40.78
CA SER A 117 9.57 1.20 40.92
C SER A 117 10.11 2.63 41.13
N GLU A 118 9.29 3.65 40.95
CA GLU A 118 9.70 5.05 41.23
C GLU A 118 10.21 5.22 42.68
N SER A 119 9.63 4.52 43.63
CA SER A 119 10.05 4.54 45.04
C SER A 119 11.42 3.89 45.25
N GLU A 120 11.72 2.80 44.54
CA GLU A 120 13.00 2.12 44.61
C GLU A 120 14.11 2.91 43.92
N ARG A 121 13.80 3.58 42.82
CA ARG A 121 14.73 4.53 42.17
C ARG A 121 15.08 5.70 43.08
N GLU A 122 14.10 6.24 43.78
CA GLU A 122 14.34 7.29 44.77
C GLU A 122 15.21 6.77 45.93
N GLY A 123 14.94 5.56 46.44
CA GLY A 123 15.78 4.91 47.46
C GLY A 123 17.23 4.71 46.98
N ALA A 124 17.42 4.31 45.74
CA ALA A 124 18.74 4.15 45.14
C ALA A 124 19.49 5.49 44.98
N LEU A 125 18.78 6.58 44.68
CA LEU A 125 19.38 7.93 44.65
C LEU A 125 19.78 8.42 46.02
N ILE A 126 18.98 8.16 47.05
CA ILE A 126 19.33 8.49 48.45
C ILE A 126 20.58 7.73 48.84
N TYR A 127 20.63 6.41 48.62
CA TYR A 127 21.78 5.57 48.93
C TYR A 127 23.03 6.06 48.17
N LEU A 128 22.90 6.37 46.87
CA LEU A 128 24.01 6.90 46.08
C LEU A 128 24.49 8.25 46.59
N SER A 129 23.57 9.14 47.02
CA SER A 129 23.89 10.45 47.63
C SER A 129 24.74 10.29 48.89
N ASP A 130 24.37 9.36 49.78
CA ASP A 130 25.08 9.08 51.01
C ASP A 130 26.45 8.40 50.76
N ASP A 131 26.51 7.43 49.83
CA ASP A 131 27.72 6.68 49.48
C ASP A 131 28.84 7.59 48.95
N ILE A 132 28.49 8.58 48.13
CA ILE A 132 29.46 9.47 47.48
C ILE A 132 29.51 10.89 48.09
N GLY A 133 28.75 11.14 49.17
CA GLY A 133 28.75 12.42 49.89
C GLY A 133 28.22 13.62 49.07
N LEU A 134 27.31 13.37 48.11
CA LEU A 134 26.70 14.40 47.29
C LEU A 134 25.40 14.95 47.91
N ASN A 135 25.07 16.19 47.56
CA ASN A 135 23.77 16.75 47.89
C ASN A 135 22.67 16.04 47.09
N LEU A 136 21.72 15.44 47.76
CA LEU A 136 20.62 14.69 47.15
C LEU A 136 19.80 15.55 46.18
N LYS A 137 19.64 16.84 46.41
CA LYS A 137 18.92 17.76 45.51
C LYS A 137 19.64 17.91 44.19
N ASP A 138 20.96 18.05 44.20
CA ASP A 138 21.78 18.20 43.01
C ASP A 138 21.83 16.88 42.23
N LEU A 139 21.90 15.75 42.95
CA LEU A 139 21.86 14.42 42.34
C LEU A 139 20.50 14.15 41.68
N ARG A 140 19.38 14.55 42.28
CA ARG A 140 18.04 14.45 41.66
C ARG A 140 17.91 15.30 40.42
N GLN A 141 18.44 16.51 40.42
CA GLN A 141 18.43 17.37 39.21
C GLN A 141 19.26 16.75 38.08
N TYR A 142 20.41 16.21 38.41
CA TYR A 142 21.25 15.49 37.45
C TYR A 142 20.56 14.24 36.90
N TYR A 143 19.96 13.42 37.78
CA TYR A 143 19.17 12.24 37.39
C TYR A 143 18.03 12.59 36.42
N LEU A 144 17.27 13.64 36.71
CA LEU A 144 16.18 14.08 35.82
C LEU A 144 16.68 14.57 34.48
N ALA A 145 17.77 15.35 34.45
CA ALA A 145 18.37 15.81 33.20
C ALA A 145 18.91 14.64 32.37
N LYS A 146 19.55 13.66 33.03
CA LYS A 146 20.09 12.47 32.39
C LYS A 146 18.99 11.55 31.84
N LYS A 147 17.90 11.40 32.58
CA LYS A 147 16.72 10.65 32.16
C LYS A 147 16.13 11.24 30.86
N VAL A 148 15.97 12.55 30.79
CA VAL A 148 15.50 13.25 29.59
C VAL A 148 16.48 13.08 28.41
N GLU A 149 17.79 13.13 28.67
CA GLU A 149 18.81 12.88 27.64
C GLU A 149 18.70 11.47 27.04
N LEU A 150 18.48 10.46 27.88
CA LEU A 150 18.32 9.06 27.43
C LEU A 150 17.03 8.84 26.67
N GLU A 151 15.91 9.35 27.18
CA GLU A 151 14.61 9.27 26.49
C GLU A 151 14.68 9.91 25.09
N ARG A 152 15.35 11.06 24.95
CA ARG A 152 15.58 11.70 23.65
C ARG A 152 16.41 10.85 22.70
N LYS A 153 17.43 10.15 23.20
CA LYS A 153 18.25 9.27 22.36
C LYS A 153 17.44 8.10 21.83
N GLU A 154 16.65 7.47 22.69
CA GLU A 154 15.78 6.36 22.30
C GLU A 154 14.73 6.80 21.25
N ASP A 155 14.11 7.97 21.41
CA ASP A 155 13.16 8.54 20.46
C ASP A 155 13.81 8.82 19.08
N ILE A 156 15.03 9.35 19.08
CA ILE A 156 15.79 9.63 17.85
C ILE A 156 16.16 8.32 17.17
N GLU A 157 16.66 7.33 17.91
CA GLU A 157 17.03 6.03 17.36
C GLU A 157 15.81 5.32 16.77
N MET A 158 14.66 5.34 17.45
CA MET A 158 13.40 4.77 16.92
C MET A 158 12.92 5.51 15.66
N THR A 159 13.00 6.85 15.65
CA THR A 159 12.64 7.65 14.47
C THR A 159 13.53 7.30 13.28
N GLN A 160 14.84 7.18 13.52
CA GLN A 160 15.81 6.85 12.48
C GLN A 160 15.63 5.42 11.97
N GLN A 161 15.33 4.45 12.84
CA GLN A 161 14.99 3.09 12.45
C GLN A 161 13.71 3.05 11.60
N SER A 162 12.67 3.78 12.00
CA SER A 162 11.41 3.89 11.26
C SER A 162 11.61 4.51 9.88
N PHE A 163 12.45 5.54 9.76
CA PHE A 163 12.79 6.19 8.49
C PHE A 163 13.60 5.25 7.58
N ASN A 164 14.62 4.58 8.11
CA ASN A 164 15.41 3.61 7.36
C ASN A 164 14.55 2.43 6.87
N GLN A 165 13.60 1.99 7.68
CA GLN A 165 12.63 0.97 7.28
C GLN A 165 11.73 1.46 6.15
N LEU A 166 11.25 2.71 6.19
CA LEU A 166 10.44 3.29 5.13
C LEU A 166 11.19 3.36 3.79
N ILE A 167 12.45 3.82 3.80
CA ILE A 167 13.30 3.83 2.60
C ILE A 167 13.49 2.41 2.07
N ARG A 168 13.79 1.45 2.94
CA ARG A 168 13.94 0.04 2.55
C ARG A 168 12.70 -0.51 1.87
N LEU A 169 11.51 -0.23 2.41
CA LEU A 169 10.24 -0.65 1.83
C LEU A 169 9.97 0.04 0.49
N GLN A 170 10.33 1.32 0.34
CA GLN A 170 10.19 2.06 -0.92
C GLN A 170 11.08 1.52 -2.03
N GLU A 171 12.31 1.15 -1.70
CA GLU A 171 13.29 0.61 -2.64
C GLU A 171 13.09 -0.87 -2.92
N GLN A 172 12.28 -1.54 -2.12
CA GLN A 172 12.01 -2.96 -2.27
C GLN A 172 11.40 -3.26 -3.64
N LYS A 173 12.11 -4.10 -4.40
CA LYS A 173 11.65 -4.65 -5.68
C LYS A 173 11.36 -6.13 -5.52
N PHE A 174 10.38 -6.60 -6.24
CA PHE A 174 10.09 -8.01 -6.33
C PHE A 174 10.66 -8.58 -7.64
N ASN A 175 11.50 -9.60 -7.52
CA ASN A 175 12.06 -10.26 -8.69
C ASN A 175 11.00 -11.20 -9.30
N ILE A 176 10.36 -10.77 -10.38
CA ILE A 176 9.28 -11.53 -11.03
C ILE A 176 9.72 -12.88 -11.58
N ALA A 177 11.03 -13.11 -11.80
CA ALA A 177 11.58 -14.40 -12.20
C ALA A 177 11.51 -15.48 -11.09
N GLU A 178 11.22 -15.07 -9.83
CA GLU A 178 10.97 -16.00 -8.74
C GLU A 178 9.58 -16.64 -8.80
N VAL A 179 8.64 -16.03 -9.56
CA VAL A 179 7.24 -16.49 -9.65
C VAL A 179 6.77 -16.79 -11.07
N LEU A 180 7.53 -16.36 -12.08
CA LEU A 180 7.23 -16.61 -13.48
C LEU A 180 8.35 -17.44 -14.14
N PRO A 181 8.06 -18.18 -15.22
CA PRO A 181 9.10 -18.78 -16.04
C PRO A 181 10.07 -17.74 -16.58
N GLN A 182 11.35 -18.07 -16.62
CA GLN A 182 12.45 -17.14 -16.90
C GLN A 182 12.29 -16.37 -18.23
N THR A 183 11.81 -17.02 -19.26
CA THR A 183 11.61 -16.39 -20.57
C THR A 183 10.59 -15.26 -20.50
N GLU A 184 9.44 -15.51 -19.89
CA GLU A 184 8.36 -14.55 -19.78
C GLU A 184 8.71 -13.42 -18.81
N ALA A 185 9.38 -13.77 -17.69
CA ALA A 185 9.91 -12.77 -16.77
C ALA A 185 10.88 -11.82 -17.48
N SER A 186 11.82 -12.34 -18.29
CA SER A 186 12.75 -11.50 -19.04
C SER A 186 12.03 -10.59 -20.05
N LEU A 187 11.05 -11.12 -20.79
CA LEU A 187 10.27 -10.34 -21.77
C LEU A 187 9.47 -9.20 -21.08
N ILE A 188 8.92 -9.46 -19.90
CA ILE A 188 8.20 -8.45 -19.11
C ILE A 188 9.19 -7.39 -18.62
N SER A 189 10.32 -7.81 -18.04
CA SER A 189 11.34 -6.88 -17.52
C SER A 189 11.94 -6.00 -18.63
N GLU A 190 12.27 -6.57 -19.79
CA GLU A 190 12.74 -5.80 -20.95
C GLU A 190 11.72 -4.76 -21.43
N TRP A 191 10.43 -5.14 -21.42
CA TRP A 191 9.38 -4.22 -21.78
C TRP A 191 9.21 -3.10 -20.74
N CYS A 192 9.25 -3.42 -19.46
CA CYS A 192 9.16 -2.47 -18.35
C CYS A 192 10.35 -1.49 -18.35
N GLN A 193 11.57 -1.99 -18.59
CA GLN A 193 12.79 -1.16 -18.63
C GLN A 193 12.73 -0.07 -19.70
N LYS A 194 12.14 -0.33 -20.88
CA LYS A 194 11.97 0.69 -21.92
C LYS A 194 11.16 1.91 -21.47
N LEU A 195 10.32 1.74 -20.46
CA LEU A 195 9.40 2.75 -19.98
C LEU A 195 9.70 3.15 -18.50
N ASP A 196 10.81 2.63 -17.95
CA ASP A 196 11.19 2.80 -16.55
C ASP A 196 10.03 2.47 -15.58
N LEU A 197 9.36 1.34 -15.85
CA LEU A 197 8.26 0.83 -15.04
C LEU A 197 8.75 -0.30 -14.15
N ARG A 198 8.10 -0.48 -13.01
CA ARG A 198 8.38 -1.60 -12.12
C ARG A 198 7.74 -2.89 -12.63
N ASP A 199 8.52 -3.97 -12.64
CA ASP A 199 8.11 -5.30 -13.10
C ASP A 199 6.94 -5.84 -12.29
N GLU A 200 6.94 -5.59 -10.99
CA GLU A 200 5.86 -6.01 -10.08
C GLU A 200 4.52 -5.30 -10.37
N CYS A 201 4.53 -4.10 -10.96
CA CYS A 201 3.31 -3.45 -11.44
C CYS A 201 2.74 -4.16 -12.67
N ALA A 202 3.61 -4.58 -13.59
CA ALA A 202 3.23 -5.39 -14.74
C ALA A 202 2.69 -6.76 -14.31
N LEU A 203 3.38 -7.44 -13.38
CA LEU A 203 2.94 -8.70 -12.80
C LEU A 203 1.56 -8.59 -12.14
N THR A 204 1.34 -7.56 -11.33
CA THR A 204 0.05 -7.35 -10.65
C THR A 204 -1.08 -7.14 -11.66
N THR A 205 -0.83 -6.34 -12.71
CA THR A 205 -1.82 -6.11 -13.78
C THR A 205 -2.13 -7.41 -14.52
N LEU A 206 -1.11 -8.21 -14.86
CA LEU A 206 -1.26 -9.51 -15.52
C LEU A 206 -2.07 -10.48 -14.64
N LEU A 207 -1.74 -10.61 -13.36
CA LEU A 207 -2.41 -11.52 -12.43
C LEU A 207 -3.90 -11.20 -12.26
N VAL A 208 -4.25 -9.91 -12.08
CA VAL A 208 -5.65 -9.52 -11.94
C VAL A 208 -6.41 -9.71 -13.25
N SER A 209 -5.79 -9.44 -14.40
CA SER A 209 -6.40 -9.69 -15.70
C SER A 209 -6.63 -11.19 -15.92
N LEU A 210 -5.62 -12.02 -15.64
CA LEU A 210 -5.72 -13.48 -15.74
C LEU A 210 -6.80 -14.05 -14.83
N SER A 211 -6.91 -13.52 -13.61
CA SER A 211 -7.86 -13.98 -12.63
C SER A 211 -9.32 -13.88 -13.09
N SER A 212 -9.61 -12.96 -14.02
CA SER A 212 -10.92 -12.79 -14.64
C SER A 212 -11.17 -13.75 -15.82
N CYS A 213 -10.15 -14.44 -16.30
CA CYS A 213 -10.26 -15.42 -17.38
C CYS A 213 -10.77 -16.78 -16.90
N PHE A 214 -10.68 -17.08 -15.62
CA PHE A 214 -11.21 -18.30 -15.04
C PHE A 214 -12.73 -18.29 -14.95
N ASP A 215 -13.33 -19.47 -15.01
CA ASP A 215 -14.67 -19.66 -14.50
C ASP A 215 -14.66 -19.53 -12.98
N TYR A 216 -15.56 -18.70 -12.38
CA TYR A 216 -15.57 -18.45 -10.94
C TYR A 216 -15.91 -19.68 -10.09
N ARG A 217 -16.45 -20.75 -10.72
CA ARG A 217 -16.68 -22.05 -10.08
C ARG A 217 -15.40 -22.86 -9.90
N THR A 218 -14.33 -22.50 -10.61
CA THR A 218 -12.99 -23.07 -10.41
C THR A 218 -12.46 -22.62 -9.04
N LYS A 219 -12.09 -23.59 -8.20
CA LYS A 219 -11.73 -23.32 -6.80
C LYS A 219 -10.43 -24.00 -6.40
N ILE A 220 -9.78 -23.44 -5.41
CA ILE A 220 -8.64 -24.04 -4.68
C ILE A 220 -9.09 -24.33 -3.24
N VAL A 221 -8.82 -25.54 -2.76
CA VAL A 221 -9.12 -25.98 -1.40
C VAL A 221 -7.92 -25.66 -0.50
N GLY A 222 -8.10 -24.74 0.44
CA GLY A 222 -7.07 -24.37 1.40
C GLY A 222 -7.02 -25.29 2.62
N ILE A 223 -8.18 -25.60 3.22
CA ILE A 223 -8.28 -26.49 4.38
C ILE A 223 -9.36 -27.53 4.07
N LYS A 224 -8.96 -28.80 4.04
CA LYS A 224 -9.88 -29.91 3.80
C LYS A 224 -10.97 -29.97 4.86
N ASP A 225 -12.12 -30.50 4.46
CA ASP A 225 -13.29 -30.70 5.32
C ASP A 225 -13.84 -29.41 5.96
N THR A 226 -13.48 -28.26 5.38
CA THR A 226 -14.01 -26.95 5.73
C THR A 226 -14.46 -26.23 4.47
N ASN A 227 -15.23 -25.15 4.63
CA ASN A 227 -15.58 -24.27 3.50
C ASN A 227 -14.46 -23.25 3.17
N PHE A 228 -13.23 -23.49 3.64
CA PHE A 228 -12.10 -22.60 3.33
C PHE A 228 -11.55 -22.90 1.93
N THR A 229 -12.34 -22.55 0.93
CA THR A 229 -12.05 -22.63 -0.49
C THR A 229 -11.98 -21.22 -1.08
N GLN A 230 -11.17 -21.02 -2.12
CA GLN A 230 -11.04 -19.73 -2.79
C GLN A 230 -11.21 -19.92 -4.31
N HIS A 231 -11.79 -18.92 -4.97
CA HIS A 231 -11.78 -18.79 -6.43
C HIS A 231 -10.55 -17.97 -6.89
N SER A 232 -10.40 -17.80 -8.21
CA SER A 232 -9.23 -17.11 -8.80
C SER A 232 -9.26 -15.58 -8.65
N ALA A 233 -10.44 -14.95 -8.56
CA ALA A 233 -10.61 -13.51 -8.71
C ALA A 233 -9.78 -12.69 -7.69
N LEU A 234 -9.14 -11.62 -8.17
CA LEU A 234 -8.24 -10.75 -7.43
C LEU A 234 -8.70 -9.29 -7.53
N TYR A 235 -8.51 -8.55 -6.45
CA TYR A 235 -8.59 -7.09 -6.44
C TYR A 235 -7.18 -6.53 -6.39
N GLY A 236 -6.84 -5.61 -7.29
CA GLY A 236 -5.50 -5.02 -7.35
C GLY A 236 -5.53 -3.55 -7.73
N THR A 237 -4.50 -2.82 -7.33
CA THR A 237 -4.36 -1.41 -7.68
C THR A 237 -2.89 -1.01 -7.76
N ILE A 238 -2.57 -0.14 -8.72
CA ILE A 238 -1.26 0.51 -8.83
C ILE A 238 -1.38 1.90 -8.22
N CYS A 239 -0.66 2.13 -7.12
CA CYS A 239 -0.51 3.45 -6.53
C CYS A 239 0.69 4.17 -7.15
N GLY A 240 0.49 5.38 -7.61
CA GLY A 240 1.55 6.21 -8.18
C GLY A 240 1.00 7.53 -8.67
N GLU A 241 1.89 8.51 -8.82
CA GLU A 241 1.55 9.85 -9.28
C GLU A 241 0.93 9.87 -10.69
N SER A 242 0.36 10.99 -11.07
CA SER A 242 -0.13 11.17 -12.44
C SER A 242 1.05 11.08 -13.43
N GLY A 243 0.84 10.41 -14.55
CA GLY A 243 1.89 10.27 -15.57
C GLY A 243 2.91 9.15 -15.33
N THR A 244 2.81 8.35 -14.27
CA THR A 244 3.74 7.25 -13.96
C THR A 244 3.51 5.95 -14.77
N GLY A 245 2.80 6.01 -15.89
CA GLY A 245 2.65 4.87 -16.80
C GLY A 245 1.60 3.83 -16.41
N LYS A 246 0.74 4.09 -15.40
CA LYS A 246 -0.34 3.18 -14.98
C LYS A 246 -1.26 2.76 -16.15
N SER A 247 -1.71 3.72 -16.95
CA SER A 247 -2.57 3.44 -18.12
C SER A 247 -1.86 2.62 -19.19
N ILE A 248 -0.54 2.76 -19.33
CA ILE A 248 0.26 1.99 -20.29
C ILE A 248 0.32 0.52 -19.86
N LEU A 249 0.53 0.25 -18.56
CA LEU A 249 0.49 -1.09 -17.98
C LEU A 249 -0.89 -1.74 -18.20
N MET A 250 -1.99 -1.02 -17.88
CA MET A 250 -3.34 -1.52 -18.10
C MET A 250 -3.61 -1.81 -19.59
N LYS A 251 -3.16 -0.94 -20.49
CA LYS A 251 -3.31 -1.16 -21.92
C LYS A 251 -2.58 -2.43 -22.38
N LYS A 252 -1.34 -2.65 -21.93
CA LYS A 252 -0.50 -3.78 -22.35
C LYS A 252 -0.97 -5.12 -21.78
N PHE A 253 -1.20 -5.20 -20.48
CA PHE A 253 -1.40 -6.47 -19.77
C PHE A 253 -2.88 -6.78 -19.49
N MET A 254 -3.81 -5.87 -19.85
CA MET A 254 -5.24 -6.02 -19.56
C MET A 254 -6.10 -5.72 -20.80
N TYR A 255 -6.21 -4.44 -21.18
CA TYR A 255 -7.18 -4.05 -22.21
C TYR A 255 -6.89 -4.68 -23.59
N LYS A 256 -5.63 -4.61 -24.06
CA LYS A 256 -5.28 -5.14 -25.39
C LYS A 256 -5.56 -6.63 -25.51
N PRO A 257 -5.06 -7.52 -24.63
CA PRO A 257 -5.33 -8.95 -24.74
C PRO A 257 -6.81 -9.29 -24.52
N LEU A 258 -7.50 -8.68 -23.55
CA LEU A 258 -8.92 -8.97 -23.29
C LEU A 258 -9.84 -8.47 -24.39
N SER A 259 -9.50 -7.36 -25.08
CA SER A 259 -10.29 -6.86 -26.23
C SER A 259 -10.36 -7.83 -27.39
N ILE A 260 -9.33 -8.67 -27.58
CA ILE A 260 -9.33 -9.71 -28.62
C ILE A 260 -10.45 -10.73 -28.33
N PHE A 261 -10.57 -11.15 -27.08
CA PHE A 261 -11.63 -12.09 -26.68
C PHE A 261 -12.99 -11.42 -26.64
N GLN A 262 -13.07 -10.15 -26.23
CA GLN A 262 -14.32 -9.39 -26.27
C GLN A 262 -14.87 -9.31 -27.69
N ALA A 263 -14.03 -9.03 -28.70
CA ALA A 263 -14.44 -9.01 -30.10
C ALA A 263 -14.99 -10.37 -30.55
N LYS A 264 -14.33 -11.47 -30.19
CA LYS A 264 -14.80 -12.84 -30.47
C LYS A 264 -16.18 -13.12 -29.84
N PHE A 265 -16.40 -12.68 -28.59
CA PHE A 265 -17.70 -12.85 -27.94
C PHE A 265 -18.82 -11.98 -28.54
N GLU A 266 -18.49 -10.77 -29.00
CA GLU A 266 -19.47 -9.95 -29.73
C GLU A 266 -19.87 -10.59 -31.08
N GLU A 267 -18.91 -11.11 -31.85
CA GLU A 267 -19.19 -11.83 -33.10
C GLU A 267 -20.02 -13.09 -32.86
N GLN A 268 -19.71 -13.84 -31.81
CA GLN A 268 -20.49 -15.02 -31.42
C GLN A 268 -21.93 -14.63 -31.07
N PHE A 269 -22.10 -13.60 -30.22
CA PHE A 269 -23.41 -13.10 -29.85
C PHE A 269 -24.26 -12.67 -31.06
N GLN A 270 -23.66 -11.97 -32.01
CA GLN A 270 -24.39 -11.57 -33.22
C GLN A 270 -24.81 -12.77 -34.06
N ARG A 271 -23.95 -13.79 -34.20
CA ARG A 271 -24.31 -15.05 -34.90
C ARG A 271 -25.46 -15.78 -34.18
N GLU A 272 -25.35 -16.00 -32.89
CA GLU A 272 -26.39 -16.65 -32.09
C GLU A 272 -27.73 -15.89 -32.16
N LYS A 273 -27.67 -14.55 -32.19
CA LYS A 273 -28.85 -13.71 -32.34
C LYS A 273 -29.51 -13.84 -33.70
N GLU A 274 -28.75 -13.93 -34.78
CA GLU A 274 -29.25 -14.15 -36.12
C GLU A 274 -29.84 -15.56 -36.30
N GLU A 275 -29.20 -16.58 -35.71
CA GLU A 275 -29.70 -17.94 -35.69
C GLU A 275 -31.04 -18.03 -34.94
N ALA A 276 -31.11 -17.48 -33.75
CA ALA A 276 -32.34 -17.44 -32.94
C ALA A 276 -33.48 -16.71 -33.68
N ARG A 277 -33.20 -15.65 -34.42
CA ARG A 277 -34.21 -14.97 -35.22
C ARG A 277 -34.79 -15.86 -36.32
N LYS A 278 -33.92 -16.60 -37.02
CA LYS A 278 -34.39 -17.57 -38.05
C LYS A 278 -35.23 -18.67 -37.44
N GLU A 279 -34.84 -19.20 -36.28
CA GLU A 279 -35.62 -20.20 -35.57
C GLU A 279 -36.98 -19.65 -35.08
N ILE A 280 -37.02 -18.38 -34.64
CA ILE A 280 -38.27 -17.71 -34.23
C ILE A 280 -39.19 -17.53 -35.47
N GLU A 281 -38.66 -17.12 -36.60
CA GLU A 281 -39.41 -17.01 -37.87
C GLU A 281 -39.97 -18.38 -38.31
N GLU A 282 -39.17 -19.44 -38.24
CA GLU A 282 -39.59 -20.81 -38.52
C GLU A 282 -40.69 -21.26 -37.55
N TYR A 283 -40.51 -21.03 -36.24
CA TYR A 283 -41.54 -21.33 -35.23
C TYR A 283 -42.87 -20.63 -35.52
N GLU A 284 -42.84 -19.37 -35.97
CA GLU A 284 -44.05 -18.58 -36.27
C GLU A 284 -44.77 -19.05 -37.56
N LEU A 285 -44.02 -19.60 -38.51
CA LEU A 285 -44.59 -20.15 -39.74
C LEU A 285 -45.25 -21.53 -39.54
N LEU A 286 -44.85 -22.30 -38.53
CA LEU A 286 -45.42 -23.63 -38.25
C LEU A 286 -46.83 -23.57 -37.70
N ALA A 287 -47.65 -24.54 -38.05
CA ALA A 287 -48.97 -24.77 -37.42
C ALA A 287 -48.80 -25.15 -35.93
N LYS A 288 -49.80 -24.80 -35.10
CA LYS A 288 -49.70 -24.95 -33.64
C LYS A 288 -49.48 -26.39 -33.16
N ASP A 289 -50.02 -27.34 -33.85
CA ASP A 289 -49.91 -28.77 -33.60
C ASP A 289 -48.53 -29.33 -33.89
N VAL A 290 -47.80 -28.72 -34.84
CA VAL A 290 -46.45 -29.13 -35.25
C VAL A 290 -45.35 -28.44 -34.42
N ARG A 291 -45.68 -27.28 -33.84
CA ARG A 291 -44.70 -26.50 -33.06
C ARG A 291 -44.10 -27.28 -31.89
N ALA A 292 -44.95 -28.03 -31.17
CA ALA A 292 -44.52 -28.82 -30.00
C ALA A 292 -43.63 -30.01 -30.40
N GLU A 293 -43.76 -30.50 -31.65
CA GLU A 293 -42.97 -31.60 -32.19
C GLU A 293 -41.57 -31.10 -32.65
N VAL A 294 -41.54 -29.96 -33.34
CA VAL A 294 -40.30 -29.38 -33.89
C VAL A 294 -39.52 -28.60 -32.85
N PHE A 295 -40.21 -27.90 -31.95
CA PHE A 295 -39.64 -27.11 -30.87
C PHE A 295 -40.17 -27.56 -29.50
N PRO A 296 -39.69 -28.67 -28.95
CA PRO A 296 -40.19 -29.25 -27.70
C PRO A 296 -39.92 -28.35 -26.50
N GLU A 297 -38.94 -27.47 -26.54
CA GLU A 297 -38.63 -26.50 -25.50
C GLU A 297 -39.44 -25.20 -25.61
N GLY A 298 -40.33 -25.10 -26.58
CA GLY A 298 -41.19 -23.95 -26.83
C GLY A 298 -40.56 -22.93 -27.82
N LYS A 299 -41.10 -21.71 -27.81
CA LYS A 299 -40.62 -20.65 -28.72
C LYS A 299 -39.16 -20.28 -28.45
N PRO A 300 -38.25 -20.34 -29.44
CA PRO A 300 -36.88 -19.89 -29.28
C PRO A 300 -36.80 -18.45 -28.80
N LYS A 301 -35.74 -18.12 -28.08
CA LYS A 301 -35.53 -16.77 -27.54
C LYS A 301 -34.19 -16.22 -28.03
N GLU A 302 -34.17 -14.93 -28.41
CA GLU A 302 -32.89 -14.25 -28.72
C GLU A 302 -32.05 -14.20 -27.43
N PRO A 303 -30.70 -14.35 -27.55
CA PRO A 303 -29.79 -14.13 -26.45
C PRO A 303 -29.88 -12.68 -25.96
N GLU A 304 -29.95 -12.48 -24.64
CA GLU A 304 -30.21 -11.16 -24.08
C GLU A 304 -28.98 -10.25 -24.10
N ARG A 305 -27.78 -10.80 -23.84
CA ARG A 305 -26.54 -10.02 -23.66
C ARG A 305 -25.32 -10.80 -24.15
N ALA A 306 -24.35 -10.08 -24.71
CA ALA A 306 -23.03 -10.63 -25.00
C ALA A 306 -22.22 -10.85 -23.72
N ARG A 307 -21.36 -11.88 -23.72
CA ARG A 307 -20.37 -12.08 -22.65
C ARG A 307 -19.40 -10.90 -22.62
N ARG A 308 -19.07 -10.42 -21.39
CA ARG A 308 -18.12 -9.32 -21.16
C ARG A 308 -16.84 -9.84 -20.54
N CYS A 309 -15.69 -9.46 -21.10
CA CYS A 309 -14.39 -9.71 -20.49
C CYS A 309 -14.06 -8.66 -19.42
N PHE A 310 -14.44 -7.40 -19.65
CA PHE A 310 -14.22 -6.31 -18.71
C PHE A 310 -15.30 -5.24 -18.81
N LEU A 311 -15.46 -4.46 -17.77
CA LEU A 311 -16.36 -3.31 -17.65
C LEU A 311 -15.58 -2.12 -17.10
N THR A 312 -15.79 -0.94 -17.68
CA THR A 312 -15.16 0.32 -17.23
C THR A 312 -16.12 1.18 -16.41
N GLU A 313 -17.42 0.97 -16.63
CA GLU A 313 -18.53 1.58 -15.88
C GLU A 313 -19.64 0.55 -15.72
N THR A 314 -20.28 0.51 -14.55
CA THR A 314 -21.34 -0.45 -14.28
C THR A 314 -22.13 -0.06 -13.04
N THR A 315 -23.34 -0.63 -12.92
CA THR A 315 -24.13 -0.65 -11.68
C THR A 315 -24.14 -2.06 -11.10
N PHE A 316 -24.48 -2.18 -9.82
CA PHE A 316 -24.55 -3.49 -9.17
C PHE A 316 -25.57 -4.43 -9.84
N GLU A 317 -26.71 -3.88 -10.26
CA GLU A 317 -27.71 -4.64 -11.00
C GLU A 317 -27.19 -5.22 -12.31
N THR A 318 -26.32 -4.48 -12.99
CA THR A 318 -25.68 -4.95 -14.25
C THR A 318 -24.85 -6.21 -14.01
N PHE A 319 -24.10 -6.29 -12.91
CA PHE A 319 -23.38 -7.52 -12.54
C PHE A 319 -24.33 -8.72 -12.44
N ALA A 320 -25.45 -8.57 -11.72
CA ALA A 320 -26.41 -9.64 -11.53
C ALA A 320 -27.00 -10.13 -12.87
N TYR A 321 -27.35 -9.23 -13.78
CA TYR A 321 -27.82 -9.59 -15.12
C TYR A 321 -26.78 -10.29 -15.97
N LEU A 322 -25.52 -9.86 -15.91
CA LEU A 322 -24.42 -10.49 -16.64
C LEU A 322 -24.12 -11.90 -16.12
N TYR A 323 -24.13 -12.12 -14.82
CA TYR A 323 -23.98 -13.46 -14.23
C TYR A 323 -25.14 -14.38 -14.56
N LYS A 324 -26.37 -13.85 -14.61
CA LYS A 324 -27.54 -14.63 -15.04
C LYS A 324 -27.43 -15.05 -16.52
N ALA A 325 -26.98 -14.15 -17.39
CA ALA A 325 -26.82 -14.42 -18.83
C ALA A 325 -25.64 -15.36 -19.12
N HIS A 326 -24.56 -15.26 -18.35
CA HIS A 326 -23.31 -15.99 -18.56
C HIS A 326 -22.82 -16.61 -17.24
N SER A 327 -23.51 -17.65 -16.80
CA SER A 327 -23.12 -18.41 -15.60
C SER A 327 -21.70 -18.95 -15.75
N GLY A 328 -20.88 -18.76 -14.73
CA GLY A 328 -19.47 -19.17 -14.73
C GLY A 328 -18.47 -18.09 -15.14
N ALA A 329 -18.90 -17.06 -15.87
CA ALA A 329 -17.98 -16.00 -16.30
C ALA A 329 -17.57 -15.11 -15.12
N THR A 330 -16.27 -15.11 -14.78
CA THR A 330 -15.71 -14.12 -13.88
C THR A 330 -15.69 -12.77 -14.58
N LEU A 331 -16.19 -11.71 -13.92
CA LEU A 331 -16.19 -10.35 -14.47
C LEU A 331 -14.96 -9.59 -14.00
N LEU A 332 -14.49 -8.65 -14.81
CA LEU A 332 -13.46 -7.71 -14.45
C LEU A 332 -14.03 -6.28 -14.49
N TYR A 333 -13.97 -5.58 -13.38
CA TYR A 333 -14.10 -4.13 -13.39
C TYR A 333 -12.72 -3.50 -13.51
N ALA A 334 -12.49 -2.69 -14.53
CA ALA A 334 -11.21 -2.06 -14.80
C ALA A 334 -11.38 -0.54 -15.01
N SER A 335 -10.68 0.27 -14.23
CA SER A 335 -10.75 1.72 -14.34
C SER A 335 -9.37 2.35 -14.21
N GLU A 336 -9.06 3.37 -15.01
CA GLU A 336 -7.82 4.13 -14.84
C GLU A 336 -7.74 4.81 -13.46
N GLU A 337 -8.89 5.12 -12.86
CA GLU A 337 -9.01 5.66 -11.51
C GLU A 337 -9.98 4.81 -10.70
N ILE A 338 -9.45 4.00 -9.78
CA ILE A 338 -10.26 3.11 -8.93
C ILE A 338 -11.29 3.85 -8.07
N ASN A 339 -11.02 5.10 -7.75
CA ASN A 339 -11.93 5.94 -6.97
C ASN A 339 -13.29 6.17 -7.65
N LYS A 340 -13.38 6.02 -8.99
CA LYS A 340 -14.65 6.06 -9.71
C LYS A 340 -15.59 4.94 -9.27
N LEU A 341 -15.06 3.74 -9.03
CA LEU A 341 -15.85 2.64 -8.50
C LEU A 341 -16.42 3.00 -7.13
N PHE A 342 -15.57 3.47 -6.21
CA PHE A 342 -15.98 3.77 -4.84
C PHE A 342 -16.97 4.95 -4.76
N LYS A 343 -16.76 6.00 -5.56
CA LYS A 343 -17.70 7.13 -5.64
C LYS A 343 -19.03 6.76 -6.30
N GLY A 344 -19.00 5.84 -7.27
CA GLY A 344 -20.20 5.38 -7.99
C GLY A 344 -21.11 4.49 -7.17
N LEU A 345 -20.56 3.71 -6.22
CA LEU A 345 -21.28 2.68 -5.49
C LEU A 345 -22.47 3.21 -4.68
N ASN A 346 -22.45 4.44 -4.17
CA ASN A 346 -23.55 4.99 -3.34
C ASN A 346 -24.17 6.26 -3.93
N GLN A 347 -23.79 6.65 -5.15
CA GLN A 347 -24.19 7.96 -5.73
C GLN A 347 -25.70 8.10 -5.93
N TYR A 348 -26.39 7.04 -6.34
CA TYR A 348 -27.83 7.06 -6.62
C TYR A 348 -28.72 6.97 -5.38
N LYS A 349 -28.15 6.74 -4.18
CA LYS A 349 -28.90 6.53 -2.92
C LYS A 349 -28.58 7.58 -1.84
N GLY A 350 -28.05 8.73 -2.23
CA GLY A 350 -27.75 9.83 -1.28
C GLY A 350 -26.72 9.45 -0.21
N GLY A 351 -25.79 8.55 -0.51
CA GLY A 351 -24.74 8.11 0.43
C GLY A 351 -25.15 7.05 1.45
N GLN A 352 -26.40 6.56 1.41
CA GLN A 352 -26.94 5.55 2.35
C GLN A 352 -27.12 4.17 1.68
N GLY A 353 -26.32 3.82 0.68
CA GLY A 353 -26.42 2.54 -0.04
C GLY A 353 -25.57 1.44 0.60
N THR A 354 -25.95 0.17 0.38
CA THR A 354 -25.22 -1.05 0.76
C THR A 354 -24.32 -1.57 -0.36
N ASP A 355 -23.97 -0.73 -1.33
CA ASP A 355 -23.27 -1.19 -2.54
C ASP A 355 -21.79 -1.52 -2.25
N GLU A 356 -21.19 -0.94 -1.20
CA GLU A 356 -19.85 -1.31 -0.72
C GLU A 356 -19.84 -2.71 -0.10
N GLU A 357 -20.83 -3.04 0.70
CA GLU A 357 -21.01 -4.38 1.27
C GLU A 357 -21.16 -5.44 0.16
N LYS A 358 -21.91 -5.12 -0.89
CA LYS A 358 -22.08 -5.99 -2.06
C LYS A 358 -20.77 -6.20 -2.83
N LEU A 359 -19.90 -5.19 -2.92
CA LEU A 359 -18.58 -5.36 -3.52
C LEU A 359 -17.72 -6.35 -2.72
N ILE A 360 -17.87 -6.34 -1.40
CA ILE A 360 -17.24 -7.30 -0.49
C ILE A 360 -17.79 -8.71 -0.70
N GLU A 361 -19.10 -8.84 -0.84
CA GLU A 361 -19.77 -10.12 -1.12
C GLU A 361 -19.32 -10.71 -2.46
N LEU A 362 -19.20 -9.89 -3.51
CA LEU A 362 -18.67 -10.30 -4.82
C LEU A 362 -17.21 -10.74 -4.75
N TYR A 363 -16.39 -10.10 -3.89
CA TYR A 363 -15.01 -10.56 -3.65
C TYR A 363 -14.99 -11.95 -3.01
N ASP A 364 -15.87 -12.22 -2.07
CA ASP A 364 -15.92 -13.50 -1.37
C ASP A 364 -16.60 -14.60 -2.22
N GLY A 365 -17.13 -14.26 -3.43
CA GLY A 365 -17.77 -15.19 -4.35
C GLY A 365 -19.20 -15.53 -3.96
N SER A 366 -19.81 -14.71 -3.10
CA SER A 366 -21.18 -14.90 -2.64
C SER A 366 -22.19 -14.77 -3.77
N GLY A 367 -23.31 -15.44 -3.64
CA GLY A 367 -24.43 -15.32 -4.59
C GLY A 367 -25.13 -13.97 -4.49
N ILE A 368 -25.88 -13.64 -5.53
CA ILE A 368 -26.71 -12.44 -5.59
C ILE A 368 -28.17 -12.86 -5.57
N CYS A 369 -28.93 -12.34 -4.61
CA CYS A 369 -30.38 -12.54 -4.55
C CYS A 369 -31.07 -11.17 -4.46
N ILE A 370 -31.72 -10.76 -5.56
CA ILE A 370 -32.47 -9.51 -5.64
C ILE A 370 -33.96 -9.80 -5.75
N GLY A 371 -34.72 -9.47 -4.70
CA GLY A 371 -36.17 -9.49 -4.71
C GLY A 371 -36.73 -8.14 -5.15
N ARG A 372 -37.67 -8.15 -6.08
CA ARG A 372 -38.42 -6.97 -6.54
C ARG A 372 -39.91 -7.22 -6.40
N VAL A 373 -40.69 -6.15 -6.33
CA VAL A 373 -42.17 -6.24 -6.23
C VAL A 373 -42.77 -6.99 -7.44
N LYS A 374 -42.17 -6.79 -8.63
CA LYS A 374 -42.51 -7.55 -9.83
C LYS A 374 -41.61 -8.76 -9.91
N GLU A 375 -42.18 -9.95 -9.92
CA GLU A 375 -41.46 -11.23 -9.90
C GLU A 375 -40.56 -11.42 -11.12
N GLU A 376 -40.94 -10.91 -12.28
CA GLU A 376 -40.14 -10.91 -13.52
C GLU A 376 -38.78 -10.23 -13.38
N ASN A 377 -38.64 -9.33 -12.38
CA ASN A 377 -37.42 -8.58 -12.07
C ASN A 377 -36.60 -9.22 -10.92
N ASN A 378 -37.01 -10.37 -10.43
CA ASN A 378 -36.26 -11.12 -9.44
C ASN A 378 -35.02 -11.75 -10.08
N LEU A 379 -33.88 -11.62 -9.40
CA LEU A 379 -32.62 -12.18 -9.85
C LEU A 379 -32.01 -13.05 -8.77
N TYR A 380 -31.68 -14.27 -9.15
CA TYR A 380 -30.93 -15.19 -8.31
C TYR A 380 -29.71 -15.71 -9.07
N VAL A 381 -28.54 -15.50 -8.49
CA VAL A 381 -27.26 -16.01 -8.95
C VAL A 381 -26.63 -16.72 -7.77
N PRO A 382 -26.40 -18.04 -7.82
CA PRO A 382 -25.95 -18.79 -6.64
C PRO A 382 -24.50 -18.47 -6.22
N GLU A 383 -23.64 -18.17 -7.18
CA GLU A 383 -22.23 -17.81 -6.97
C GLU A 383 -21.84 -16.70 -7.94
N SER A 384 -20.79 -15.97 -7.60
CA SER A 384 -20.26 -14.89 -8.42
C SER A 384 -18.73 -14.87 -8.37
N GLY A 385 -18.10 -14.11 -9.25
CA GLY A 385 -16.67 -13.88 -9.24
C GLY A 385 -16.37 -12.56 -9.90
N LEU A 386 -15.84 -11.61 -9.13
CA LEU A 386 -15.46 -10.29 -9.61
C LEU A 386 -13.96 -10.08 -9.36
N SER A 387 -13.26 -9.69 -10.41
CA SER A 387 -11.92 -9.11 -10.31
C SER A 387 -12.01 -7.59 -10.46
N VAL A 388 -11.19 -6.85 -9.75
CA VAL A 388 -11.18 -5.38 -9.80
C VAL A 388 -9.77 -4.90 -9.99
N PHE A 389 -9.57 -3.97 -10.94
CA PHE A 389 -8.27 -3.34 -11.13
C PHE A 389 -8.40 -1.85 -11.44
N GLY A 390 -7.46 -1.06 -10.92
CA GLY A 390 -7.38 0.36 -11.28
C GLY A 390 -6.12 1.03 -10.78
N GLY A 391 -5.90 2.24 -11.29
CA GLY A 391 -4.87 3.13 -10.78
C GLY A 391 -5.40 4.00 -9.63
N VAL A 392 -4.51 4.42 -8.75
CA VAL A 392 -4.80 5.39 -7.69
C VAL A 392 -3.59 6.32 -7.51
N GLN A 393 -3.85 7.57 -7.18
CA GLN A 393 -2.81 8.50 -6.75
C GLN A 393 -2.66 8.43 -5.22
N PRO A 394 -1.46 8.71 -4.65
CA PRO A 394 -1.23 8.65 -3.21
C PRO A 394 -2.22 9.49 -2.39
N ASP A 395 -2.51 10.73 -2.81
CA ASP A 395 -3.48 11.60 -2.12
C ASP A 395 -4.89 11.03 -2.16
N VAL A 396 -5.31 10.46 -3.31
CA VAL A 396 -6.61 9.81 -3.45
C VAL A 396 -6.69 8.53 -2.61
N LEU A 397 -5.58 7.78 -2.52
CA LEU A 397 -5.50 6.61 -1.66
C LEU A 397 -5.67 6.97 -0.19
N LYS A 398 -5.08 8.09 0.24
CA LYS A 398 -5.29 8.64 1.57
C LYS A 398 -6.76 8.96 1.85
N GLU A 399 -7.48 9.56 0.87
CA GLU A 399 -8.93 9.79 0.99
C GLU A 399 -9.71 8.48 1.12
N ILE A 400 -9.35 7.45 0.34
CA ILE A 400 -10.00 6.13 0.37
C ILE A 400 -9.79 5.42 1.71
N TRP A 401 -8.57 5.47 2.24
CA TRP A 401 -8.22 4.83 3.51
C TRP A 401 -8.67 5.64 4.73
N GLY A 402 -8.89 6.96 4.59
CA GLY A 402 -9.36 7.84 5.65
C GLY A 402 -8.41 7.86 6.84
N ASP A 403 -8.92 7.42 7.99
CA ASP A 403 -8.17 7.31 9.25
C ASP A 403 -7.30 6.04 9.35
N GLY A 404 -7.23 5.22 8.29
CA GLY A 404 -6.45 3.98 8.28
C GLY A 404 -7.08 2.82 9.05
N GLU A 405 -8.37 2.90 9.42
CA GLU A 405 -9.04 1.83 10.18
C GLU A 405 -9.67 0.74 9.28
N ASP A 406 -9.96 1.02 7.99
CA ASP A 406 -10.65 0.09 7.06
C ASP A 406 -11.86 -0.60 7.70
N LYS A 407 -12.76 0.18 8.28
CA LYS A 407 -13.89 -0.30 9.10
C LYS A 407 -14.73 -1.38 8.43
N GLU A 408 -14.86 -1.29 7.11
CA GLU A 408 -15.65 -2.22 6.30
C GLU A 408 -14.81 -3.37 5.71
N GLY A 409 -13.49 -3.33 5.86
CA GLY A 409 -12.58 -4.34 5.34
C GLY A 409 -12.47 -4.35 3.81
N ARG A 410 -12.89 -3.28 3.13
CA ARG A 410 -12.86 -3.14 1.67
C ARG A 410 -11.43 -3.01 1.16
N SER A 411 -10.67 -2.09 1.75
CA SER A 411 -9.31 -1.75 1.32
C SER A 411 -8.33 -2.90 1.55
N SER A 412 -8.49 -3.67 2.62
CA SER A 412 -7.63 -4.82 2.94
C SER A 412 -7.76 -6.01 1.97
N ARG A 413 -8.73 -5.97 1.03
CA ARG A 413 -8.91 -6.99 -0.01
C ARG A 413 -8.10 -6.73 -1.27
N PHE A 414 -7.53 -5.53 -1.42
CA PHE A 414 -6.73 -5.16 -2.59
C PHE A 414 -5.27 -5.55 -2.43
N LEU A 415 -4.68 -6.02 -3.52
CA LEU A 415 -3.25 -6.13 -3.71
C LEU A 415 -2.73 -4.75 -4.17
N TYR A 416 -1.95 -4.11 -3.35
CA TYR A 416 -1.37 -2.79 -3.66
C TYR A 416 0.05 -2.95 -4.17
N VAL A 417 0.40 -2.17 -5.19
CA VAL A 417 1.77 -2.05 -5.67
C VAL A 417 2.09 -0.60 -5.98
N TYR A 418 3.27 -0.15 -5.59
CA TYR A 418 3.71 1.22 -5.78
C TYR A 418 4.53 1.37 -7.06
N GLN A 419 4.11 2.31 -7.92
CA GLN A 419 4.87 2.77 -9.08
C GLN A 419 5.47 4.14 -8.76
N PRO A 420 6.77 4.25 -8.57
CA PRO A 420 7.43 5.54 -8.38
C PRO A 420 7.37 6.39 -9.65
N ILE A 421 7.72 7.66 -9.51
CA ILE A 421 7.88 8.54 -10.66
C ILE A 421 8.96 7.96 -11.56
N ASN A 422 8.66 7.84 -12.84
CA ASN A 422 9.50 7.23 -13.85
C ASN A 422 10.06 8.24 -14.84
N CYS A 423 11.23 7.94 -15.38
CA CYS A 423 11.95 8.76 -16.35
C CYS A 423 12.42 7.94 -17.54
N PRO A 424 11.49 7.48 -18.41
CA PRO A 424 11.88 6.67 -19.54
C PRO A 424 12.81 7.46 -20.49
N LYS A 425 13.89 6.80 -20.92
CA LYS A 425 14.79 7.33 -21.94
C LYS A 425 14.57 6.56 -23.23
N ILE A 426 14.23 7.28 -24.30
CA ILE A 426 14.02 6.70 -25.64
C ILE A 426 15.35 6.75 -26.38
N ALA A 427 15.77 5.62 -26.97
CA ALA A 427 16.92 5.58 -27.86
C ALA A 427 16.60 6.34 -29.16
N LEU A 428 17.53 7.19 -29.60
CA LEU A 428 17.32 8.01 -30.82
C LEU A 428 17.22 7.19 -32.11
N GLU A 429 17.66 5.93 -32.09
CA GLU A 429 17.76 5.05 -33.27
C GLU A 429 16.75 3.87 -33.25
N ASP A 430 15.83 3.80 -32.27
CA ASP A 430 14.88 2.69 -32.17
C ASP A 430 13.66 2.92 -33.06
N ILE A 431 13.84 2.77 -34.37
CA ILE A 431 12.79 2.98 -35.38
C ILE A 431 12.25 1.63 -35.92
N GLU A 432 12.88 0.50 -35.62
CA GLU A 432 12.46 -0.79 -36.13
C GLU A 432 11.21 -1.33 -35.43
N LYS A 433 10.21 -1.73 -36.24
CA LYS A 433 9.02 -2.45 -35.74
C LYS A 433 9.42 -3.85 -35.28
N THR A 434 9.67 -4.00 -34.00
CA THR A 434 9.85 -5.32 -33.39
C THR A 434 8.50 -5.87 -32.94
N ILE A 435 8.10 -7.02 -33.44
CA ILE A 435 6.95 -7.77 -32.91
C ILE A 435 7.35 -8.22 -31.50
N CYS A 436 6.61 -7.77 -30.51
CA CYS A 436 6.86 -8.18 -29.13
C CYS A 436 6.23 -9.56 -28.90
N PRO A 437 7.02 -10.64 -28.74
CA PRO A 437 6.48 -12.01 -28.57
C PRO A 437 5.65 -12.14 -27.27
N LEU A 438 5.76 -11.19 -26.36
CA LEU A 438 5.00 -11.16 -25.12
C LEU A 438 3.48 -11.05 -25.36
N ASP A 439 3.04 -10.32 -26.38
CA ASP A 439 1.60 -10.15 -26.68
C ASP A 439 0.93 -11.49 -27.01
N GLU A 440 1.56 -12.28 -27.88
CA GLU A 440 1.07 -13.60 -28.27
C GLU A 440 1.05 -14.57 -27.08
N ARG A 441 2.06 -14.49 -26.20
CA ARG A 441 2.13 -15.32 -24.99
C ARG A 441 1.04 -14.98 -23.99
N ILE A 442 0.73 -13.70 -23.80
CA ILE A 442 -0.37 -13.27 -22.93
C ILE A 442 -1.72 -13.70 -23.52
N GLU A 443 -1.92 -13.52 -24.85
CA GLU A 443 -3.15 -13.98 -25.51
C GLU A 443 -3.32 -15.50 -25.36
N MET A 444 -2.26 -16.29 -25.61
CA MET A 444 -2.30 -17.73 -25.41
C MET A 444 -2.64 -18.11 -23.96
N LEU A 445 -2.03 -17.45 -22.99
CA LEU A 445 -2.30 -17.67 -21.56
C LEU A 445 -3.78 -17.46 -21.24
N PHE A 446 -4.34 -16.30 -21.61
CA PHE A 446 -5.72 -15.96 -21.32
C PHE A 446 -6.70 -16.88 -22.05
N GLY A 447 -6.44 -17.16 -23.33
CA GLY A 447 -7.28 -18.07 -24.12
C GLY A 447 -7.27 -19.50 -23.56
N THR A 448 -6.13 -19.99 -23.11
CA THR A 448 -6.03 -21.32 -22.51
C THR A 448 -6.82 -21.40 -21.21
N VAL A 449 -6.70 -20.39 -20.32
CA VAL A 449 -7.46 -20.35 -19.07
C VAL A 449 -8.96 -20.23 -19.30
N MET A 450 -9.40 -19.38 -20.26
CA MET A 450 -10.83 -19.26 -20.61
C MET A 450 -11.45 -20.55 -21.13
N ASN A 451 -10.66 -21.44 -21.72
CA ASN A 451 -11.10 -22.72 -22.25
C ASN A 451 -10.81 -23.91 -21.31
N THR A 452 -10.24 -23.65 -20.12
CA THR A 452 -9.99 -24.69 -19.12
C THR A 452 -11.31 -25.08 -18.46
N PRO A 453 -11.62 -26.39 -18.33
CA PRO A 453 -12.81 -26.84 -17.62
C PRO A 453 -12.84 -26.39 -16.17
N VAL A 454 -14.03 -26.24 -15.62
CA VAL A 454 -14.23 -25.99 -14.18
C VAL A 454 -13.56 -27.09 -13.39
N THR A 455 -12.63 -26.73 -12.52
CA THR A 455 -11.79 -27.67 -11.78
C THR A 455 -11.64 -27.25 -10.33
N THR A 456 -11.62 -28.23 -9.43
CA THR A 456 -11.26 -28.01 -8.03
C THR A 456 -9.79 -28.42 -7.85
N TYR A 457 -8.95 -27.46 -7.47
CA TYR A 457 -7.52 -27.66 -7.24
C TYR A 457 -7.23 -27.94 -5.76
N TYR A 458 -6.24 -28.78 -5.53
CA TYR A 458 -5.83 -29.20 -4.19
C TYR A 458 -4.34 -28.95 -3.98
N LEU A 459 -3.96 -28.62 -2.76
CA LEU A 459 -2.56 -28.48 -2.39
C LEU A 459 -1.92 -29.86 -2.22
N SER A 460 -0.72 -30.08 -2.78
CA SER A 460 0.11 -31.23 -2.44
C SER A 460 0.41 -31.24 -0.94
N LYS A 461 0.80 -32.40 -0.39
CA LYS A 461 1.15 -32.49 1.04
C LYS A 461 2.23 -31.48 1.45
N LYS A 462 3.20 -31.22 0.56
CA LYS A 462 4.28 -30.27 0.81
C LYS A 462 3.78 -28.82 0.69
N ALA A 463 2.98 -28.51 -0.32
CA ALA A 463 2.34 -27.20 -0.49
C ALA A 463 1.45 -26.86 0.70
N TYR A 464 0.64 -27.84 1.17
CA TYR A 464 -0.21 -27.66 2.34
C TYR A 464 0.61 -27.30 3.60
N ARG A 465 1.77 -27.94 3.81
CA ARG A 465 2.64 -27.60 4.95
C ARG A 465 3.13 -26.15 4.87
N LYS A 466 3.52 -25.68 3.68
CA LYS A 466 3.96 -24.28 3.48
C LYS A 466 2.82 -23.31 3.77
N PHE A 467 1.64 -23.61 3.22
CA PHE A 467 0.44 -22.81 3.48
C PHE A 467 0.07 -22.80 4.97
N ALA A 468 0.10 -23.94 5.64
CA ALA A 468 -0.23 -24.04 7.07
C ALA A 468 0.74 -23.23 7.95
N ILE A 469 2.05 -23.26 7.66
CA ILE A 469 3.05 -22.45 8.36
C ILE A 469 2.72 -20.97 8.17
N PHE A 470 2.49 -20.54 6.93
CA PHE A 470 2.14 -19.16 6.61
C PHE A 470 0.81 -18.72 7.24
N PHE A 471 -0.22 -19.56 7.16
CA PHE A 471 -1.52 -19.31 7.78
C PHE A 471 -1.41 -19.10 9.30
N ASN A 472 -0.64 -19.95 9.99
CA ASN A 472 -0.42 -19.85 11.42
C ASN A 472 0.41 -18.62 11.80
N TYR A 473 1.43 -18.30 11.01
CA TYR A 473 2.19 -17.04 11.16
C TYR A 473 1.28 -15.83 11.07
N LEU A 474 0.44 -15.72 10.04
CA LEU A 474 -0.51 -14.62 9.89
C LEU A 474 -1.56 -14.59 11.01
N SER A 475 -1.94 -15.75 11.55
CA SER A 475 -2.89 -15.82 12.67
C SER A 475 -2.29 -15.21 13.95
N THR A 476 -1.01 -15.50 14.21
CA THR A 476 -0.27 -14.88 15.32
C THR A 476 -0.12 -13.38 15.08
N LEU A 477 0.34 -12.99 13.89
CA LEU A 477 0.51 -11.59 13.54
C LEU A 477 -0.80 -10.80 13.64
N THR A 478 -1.93 -11.39 13.22
CA THR A 478 -3.27 -10.77 13.35
C THR A 478 -3.62 -10.51 14.82
N LYS A 479 -3.26 -11.44 15.73
CA LYS A 479 -3.55 -11.30 17.16
C LYS A 479 -2.69 -10.20 17.80
N ASP A 480 -1.42 -10.13 17.41
CA ASP A 480 -0.43 -9.26 18.05
C ASP A 480 -0.34 -7.86 17.40
N CYS A 481 -1.02 -7.64 16.28
CA CYS A 481 -1.02 -6.37 15.56
C CYS A 481 -1.95 -5.35 16.21
N ASP A 482 -1.42 -4.22 16.64
CA ASP A 482 -2.18 -3.12 17.26
C ASP A 482 -2.86 -2.20 16.23
N ARG A 483 -2.43 -2.25 14.96
CA ARG A 483 -2.98 -1.42 13.88
C ARG A 483 -4.17 -2.11 13.23
N PRO A 484 -5.40 -1.56 13.30
CA PRO A 484 -6.61 -2.21 12.80
C PRO A 484 -6.53 -2.58 11.31
N PHE A 485 -6.05 -1.66 10.46
CA PHE A 485 -5.94 -1.91 9.03
C PHE A 485 -4.98 -3.06 8.69
N LEU A 486 -3.78 -3.08 9.26
CA LEU A 486 -2.82 -4.18 9.05
C LEU A 486 -3.32 -5.50 9.59
N ARG A 487 -4.09 -5.48 10.67
CA ARG A 487 -4.79 -6.68 11.20
C ARG A 487 -5.77 -7.23 10.16
N HIS A 488 -6.55 -6.38 9.50
CA HIS A 488 -7.44 -6.78 8.42
C HIS A 488 -6.66 -7.31 7.21
N VAL A 489 -5.56 -6.66 6.81
CA VAL A 489 -4.67 -7.12 5.75
C VAL A 489 -4.15 -8.53 6.06
N CYS A 490 -3.58 -8.77 7.24
CA CYS A 490 -3.11 -10.09 7.66
C CYS A 490 -4.21 -11.16 7.60
N SER A 491 -5.43 -10.80 8.00
CA SER A 491 -6.59 -11.69 7.94
C SER A 491 -6.96 -12.07 6.51
N LYS A 492 -6.95 -11.12 5.57
CA LYS A 492 -7.29 -11.34 4.15
C LYS A 492 -6.17 -11.97 3.35
N ALA A 493 -4.92 -11.75 3.72
CA ALA A 493 -3.73 -12.31 3.06
C ALA A 493 -3.75 -13.85 2.99
N LYS A 494 -4.39 -14.54 3.94
CA LYS A 494 -4.58 -16.01 3.92
C LYS A 494 -5.36 -16.46 2.68
N ALA A 495 -6.45 -15.80 2.36
CA ALA A 495 -7.27 -16.08 1.20
C ALA A 495 -6.60 -15.61 -0.09
N GLN A 496 -5.97 -14.43 -0.07
CA GLN A 496 -5.23 -13.88 -1.21
C GLN A 496 -4.09 -14.81 -1.64
N CYS A 497 -3.36 -15.41 -0.69
CA CYS A 497 -2.29 -16.35 -0.97
C CYS A 497 -2.78 -17.55 -1.78
N LEU A 498 -3.93 -18.14 -1.44
CA LEU A 498 -4.52 -19.23 -2.22
C LEU A 498 -4.96 -18.78 -3.61
N ARG A 499 -5.56 -17.59 -3.74
CA ARG A 499 -5.94 -17.04 -5.05
C ARG A 499 -4.72 -16.78 -5.93
N LEU A 500 -3.64 -16.25 -5.35
CA LEU A 500 -2.35 -16.08 -6.04
C LEU A 500 -1.77 -17.43 -6.43
N ALA A 501 -1.80 -18.43 -5.55
CA ALA A 501 -1.32 -19.79 -5.85
C ALA A 501 -2.06 -20.38 -7.06
N LEU A 502 -3.39 -20.23 -7.16
CA LEU A 502 -4.17 -20.71 -8.30
C LEU A 502 -3.76 -20.01 -9.60
N ASN A 503 -3.63 -18.68 -9.60
CA ASN A 503 -3.21 -17.90 -10.76
C ASN A 503 -1.77 -18.25 -11.20
N LEU A 504 -0.83 -18.32 -10.26
CA LEU A 504 0.56 -18.69 -10.52
C LEU A 504 0.69 -20.14 -11.01
N HIS A 505 -0.14 -21.05 -10.50
CA HIS A 505 -0.18 -22.44 -10.96
C HIS A 505 -0.57 -22.53 -12.42
N ALA A 506 -1.59 -21.78 -12.86
CA ALA A 506 -1.99 -21.73 -14.26
C ALA A 506 -0.88 -21.13 -15.13
N ILE A 507 -0.29 -20.00 -14.75
CA ILE A 507 0.82 -19.36 -15.47
C ILE A 507 1.98 -20.35 -15.64
N ASN A 508 2.46 -20.90 -14.54
CA ASN A 508 3.62 -21.80 -14.53
C ASN A 508 3.35 -23.13 -15.22
N SER A 509 2.09 -23.54 -15.37
CA SER A 509 1.72 -24.71 -16.15
C SER A 509 1.65 -24.42 -17.65
N ILE A 510 1.02 -23.31 -18.04
CA ILE A 510 0.76 -22.96 -19.45
C ILE A 510 2.01 -22.46 -20.15
N TRP A 511 2.85 -21.69 -19.49
CA TRP A 511 4.08 -21.13 -20.06
C TRP A 511 5.28 -22.08 -20.03
N LYS A 512 5.09 -23.34 -19.59
CA LYS A 512 6.11 -24.37 -19.74
C LYS A 512 6.34 -24.72 -21.23
N PRO A 513 7.56 -25.09 -21.62
CA PRO A 513 7.88 -25.48 -22.99
C PRO A 513 6.97 -26.57 -23.55
N GLN A 514 6.50 -27.47 -22.69
CA GLN A 514 5.56 -28.53 -23.02
C GLN A 514 4.33 -28.41 -22.12
N PHE A 515 3.22 -27.97 -22.67
CA PHE A 515 1.96 -27.85 -21.96
C PHE A 515 1.13 -29.14 -22.13
N TYR A 516 0.83 -29.79 -21.00
CA TYR A 516 -0.02 -31.01 -20.96
C TYR A 516 -1.34 -30.79 -20.20
N GLY A 517 -1.73 -29.54 -20.00
CA GLY A 517 -2.85 -29.16 -19.14
C GLY A 517 -2.38 -28.61 -17.79
N ILE A 518 -3.32 -28.05 -17.04
CA ILE A 518 -3.08 -27.53 -15.68
C ILE A 518 -3.37 -28.68 -14.70
N PRO A 519 -2.35 -29.20 -13.98
CA PRO A 519 -2.56 -30.29 -13.02
C PRO A 519 -3.52 -29.88 -11.88
N GLU A 520 -4.36 -30.80 -11.40
CA GLU A 520 -5.27 -30.52 -10.29
C GLU A 520 -4.54 -30.29 -8.96
N GLU A 521 -3.34 -30.84 -8.82
CA GLU A 521 -2.52 -30.70 -7.63
C GLU A 521 -1.53 -29.54 -7.76
N ILE A 522 -1.62 -28.56 -6.84
CA ILE A 522 -0.69 -27.43 -6.75
C ILE A 522 0.58 -27.88 -6.01
N PRO A 523 1.76 -27.77 -6.64
CA PRO A 523 3.01 -28.21 -6.06
C PRO A 523 3.59 -27.22 -5.03
N GLU A 524 4.62 -27.68 -4.29
CA GLU A 524 5.25 -26.91 -3.20
C GLU A 524 5.88 -25.60 -3.68
N ASP A 525 6.54 -25.60 -4.83
CA ASP A 525 7.20 -24.44 -5.41
C ASP A 525 6.22 -23.30 -5.71
N VAL A 526 5.07 -23.62 -6.32
CA VAL A 526 4.02 -22.64 -6.57
C VAL A 526 3.46 -22.06 -5.25
N MET A 527 3.33 -22.86 -4.21
CA MET A 527 2.87 -22.37 -2.92
C MET A 527 3.89 -21.44 -2.27
N ILE A 528 5.20 -21.72 -2.39
CA ILE A 528 6.26 -20.83 -1.94
C ILE A 528 6.18 -19.50 -2.70
N MET A 529 6.10 -19.54 -4.04
CA MET A 529 5.93 -18.35 -4.88
C MET A 529 4.74 -17.48 -4.42
N ALA A 530 3.61 -18.12 -4.10
CA ALA A 530 2.41 -17.42 -3.64
C ALA A 530 2.58 -16.78 -2.26
N VAL A 531 3.29 -17.45 -1.34
CA VAL A 531 3.62 -16.92 -0.01
C VAL A 531 4.52 -15.70 -0.15
N ASP A 532 5.61 -15.81 -0.90
CA ASP A 532 6.59 -14.73 -1.08
C ASP A 532 5.95 -13.49 -1.75
N LEU A 533 5.12 -13.72 -2.76
CA LEU A 533 4.38 -12.65 -3.42
C LEU A 533 3.32 -12.02 -2.50
N THR A 534 2.68 -12.80 -1.63
CA THR A 534 1.72 -12.27 -0.64
C THR A 534 2.44 -11.40 0.39
N MET A 535 3.59 -11.83 0.87
CA MET A 535 4.42 -11.04 1.80
C MET A 535 4.85 -9.72 1.16
N PHE A 536 5.28 -9.76 -0.09
CA PHE A 536 5.60 -8.53 -0.85
C PHE A 536 4.42 -7.56 -0.89
N TYR A 537 3.19 -8.01 -1.20
CA TYR A 537 2.02 -7.13 -1.20
C TYR A 537 1.70 -6.57 0.20
N MET A 538 1.94 -7.33 1.26
CA MET A 538 1.77 -6.83 2.63
C MET A 538 2.79 -5.73 2.95
N ASP A 539 4.04 -5.88 2.52
CA ASP A 539 5.09 -4.86 2.65
C ASP A 539 4.74 -3.58 1.86
N GLN A 540 4.17 -3.74 0.66
CA GLN A 540 3.68 -2.60 -0.13
C GLN A 540 2.53 -1.85 0.57
N VAL A 541 1.61 -2.56 1.21
CA VAL A 541 0.57 -1.91 2.04
C VAL A 541 1.19 -1.17 3.21
N GLU A 542 2.16 -1.76 3.89
CA GLU A 542 2.84 -1.10 5.01
C GLU A 542 3.57 0.17 4.56
N TYR A 543 4.29 0.10 3.43
CA TYR A 543 4.92 1.27 2.83
C TYR A 543 3.91 2.38 2.52
N LEU A 544 2.85 2.06 1.79
CA LEU A 544 1.83 3.03 1.39
C LEU A 544 1.08 3.62 2.60
N LEU A 545 0.79 2.80 3.61
CA LEU A 545 0.15 3.27 4.84
C LEU A 545 1.03 4.29 5.57
N ARG A 546 2.32 4.01 5.71
CA ARG A 546 3.28 4.94 6.32
C ARG A 546 3.49 6.21 5.50
N SER A 547 3.45 6.11 4.16
CA SER A 547 3.67 7.24 3.26
C SER A 547 2.43 8.13 3.14
N CYS A 548 1.24 7.53 2.98
CA CYS A 548 0.00 8.26 2.74
C CYS A 548 -0.73 8.63 4.04
N CYS A 549 -0.56 7.86 5.13
CA CYS A 549 -1.22 8.07 6.41
C CYS A 549 -0.19 8.15 7.56
N PRO A 550 0.67 9.18 7.58
CA PRO A 550 1.73 9.32 8.60
C PRO A 550 1.19 9.50 10.03
N GLU A 551 -0.12 9.58 10.23
CA GLU A 551 -0.75 9.62 11.57
C GLU A 551 -0.46 8.35 12.39
N ASP A 552 -0.27 7.22 11.73
CA ASP A 552 0.13 5.96 12.37
C ASP A 552 1.61 5.93 12.84
N THR A 553 2.40 6.92 12.46
CA THR A 553 3.80 7.06 12.93
C THR A 553 3.91 7.94 14.17
N MET A 554 2.81 8.54 14.62
CA MET A 554 2.80 9.35 15.83
C MET A 554 2.88 8.45 17.08
N THR A 555 3.73 8.83 18.02
CA THR A 555 3.68 8.24 19.36
C THR A 555 2.30 8.50 19.98
N GLU A 556 1.88 7.64 20.91
CA GLU A 556 0.61 7.82 21.64
C GLU A 556 0.47 9.25 22.21
N GLU A 557 1.58 9.84 22.59
CA GLU A 557 1.64 11.20 23.14
C GLU A 557 1.36 12.28 22.10
N LEU A 558 2.00 12.18 20.93
CA LEU A 558 1.75 13.08 19.80
C LEU A 558 0.29 12.96 19.33
N GLN A 559 -0.25 11.74 19.31
CA GLN A 559 -1.63 11.48 18.90
C GLN A 559 -2.65 12.06 19.88
N LEU A 560 -2.40 11.95 21.18
CA LEU A 560 -3.24 12.59 22.20
C LEU A 560 -3.24 14.12 22.08
N ILE A 561 -2.06 14.72 21.86
CA ILE A 561 -1.92 16.16 21.66
C ILE A 561 -2.63 16.61 20.37
N TYR A 562 -2.42 15.92 19.28
CA TYR A 562 -3.05 16.20 17.99
C TYR A 562 -4.58 16.11 18.06
N ASN A 563 -5.11 15.01 18.58
CA ASN A 563 -6.55 14.80 18.72
C ASN A 563 -7.23 15.84 19.61
N PHE A 564 -6.58 16.22 20.71
CA PHE A 564 -7.06 17.30 21.57
C PHE A 564 -7.08 18.64 20.83
N SER A 565 -5.97 18.96 20.15
CA SER A 565 -5.83 20.22 19.40
C SER A 565 -6.81 20.30 18.24
N LYS A 566 -7.09 19.19 17.55
CA LYS A 566 -8.07 19.07 16.46
C LYS A 566 -9.50 19.40 16.93
N ARG A 567 -9.88 18.93 18.12
CA ARG A 567 -11.19 19.24 18.70
C ARG A 567 -11.33 20.69 19.16
N LYS A 568 -10.23 21.29 19.60
CA LYS A 568 -10.20 22.65 20.13
C LYS A 568 -9.84 23.73 19.08
N GLY A 569 -9.36 23.31 17.92
CA GLY A 569 -8.81 24.19 16.87
C GLY A 569 -7.36 24.63 17.14
N SER A 570 -6.93 24.68 18.39
CA SER A 570 -5.57 25.03 18.79
C SER A 570 -5.29 24.66 20.26
N ALA A 571 -4.04 24.45 20.63
CA ALA A 571 -3.64 24.17 22.00
C ALA A 571 -2.33 24.85 22.40
N THR A 572 -2.23 25.24 23.66
CA THR A 572 -1.00 25.66 24.33
C THR A 572 -0.50 24.53 25.23
N ALA A 573 0.78 24.55 25.59
CA ALA A 573 1.33 23.57 26.55
C ALA A 573 0.54 23.55 27.87
N ARG A 574 -0.02 24.68 28.31
CA ARG A 574 -0.87 24.79 29.49
C ARG A 574 -2.20 24.05 29.28
N ASP A 575 -2.80 24.14 28.10
CA ASP A 575 -4.04 23.42 27.78
C ASP A 575 -3.80 21.92 27.85
N ILE A 576 -2.73 21.42 27.21
CA ILE A 576 -2.37 20.00 27.23
C ILE A 576 -2.19 19.49 28.66
N LYS A 577 -1.44 20.22 29.50
CA LYS A 577 -1.26 19.85 30.93
C LYS A 577 -2.56 19.84 31.73
N ASN A 578 -3.46 20.77 31.46
CA ASN A 578 -4.69 20.90 32.23
C ASN A 578 -5.76 19.88 31.82
N TYR A 579 -5.84 19.54 30.56
CA TYR A 579 -6.96 18.75 30.03
C TYR A 579 -6.59 17.31 29.68
N ILE A 580 -5.31 16.97 29.48
CA ILE A 580 -4.89 15.60 29.23
C ILE A 580 -4.16 15.05 30.45
N ARG A 581 -4.79 14.07 31.10
CA ARG A 581 -4.32 13.50 32.39
C ARG A 581 -2.87 13.00 32.31
N LYS A 582 -2.47 12.40 31.18
CA LYS A 582 -1.12 11.86 30.94
C LYS A 582 -0.05 12.97 31.04
N PHE A 583 -0.34 14.19 30.59
CA PHE A 583 0.62 15.32 30.57
C PHE A 583 0.58 16.21 31.81
N LYS A 584 -0.20 15.88 32.85
CA LYS A 584 -0.37 16.74 34.03
C LYS A 584 0.94 17.03 34.75
N LYS A 585 1.89 16.08 34.73
CA LYS A 585 3.22 16.20 35.35
C LYS A 585 4.34 16.46 34.35
N THR A 586 4.07 16.46 33.03
CA THR A 586 5.07 16.61 31.98
C THR A 586 5.62 18.05 31.94
N ASP A 587 6.91 18.22 31.60
CA ASP A 587 7.48 19.56 31.41
C ASP A 587 6.77 20.26 30.23
N ALA A 588 6.54 21.57 30.40
CA ALA A 588 5.91 22.38 29.37
C ALA A 588 6.80 22.55 28.12
N ASN A 589 8.13 22.41 28.26
CA ASN A 589 9.04 22.45 27.13
C ASN A 589 8.92 21.19 26.27
N LEU A 590 8.81 20.02 26.88
CA LEU A 590 8.60 18.76 26.16
C LEU A 590 7.28 18.79 25.37
N ILE A 591 6.21 19.34 25.93
CA ILE A 591 4.95 19.53 25.19
C ILE A 591 5.12 20.48 24.00
N ARG A 592 5.95 21.52 24.13
CA ARG A 592 6.26 22.42 23.00
C ARG A 592 7.11 21.72 21.93
N GLU A 593 8.02 20.85 22.32
CA GLU A 593 8.75 19.99 21.39
C GLU A 593 7.81 19.07 20.62
N HIS A 594 6.81 18.47 21.29
CA HIS A 594 5.77 17.71 20.59
C HIS A 594 4.96 18.57 19.59
N PHE A 595 4.73 19.86 19.89
CA PHE A 595 4.11 20.78 18.92
C PHE A 595 4.97 21.00 17.67
N LEU A 596 6.28 21.18 17.86
CA LEU A 596 7.24 21.32 16.75
C LEU A 596 7.35 20.02 15.95
N ASN A 597 7.31 18.87 16.62
CA ASN A 597 7.29 17.57 15.94
C ASN A 597 6.00 17.39 15.11
N LEU A 598 4.84 17.78 15.63
CA LEU A 598 3.59 17.75 14.87
C LEU A 598 3.60 18.71 13.68
N GLU A 599 4.22 19.87 13.82
CA GLU A 599 4.43 20.81 12.72
C GLU A 599 5.37 20.25 11.66
N SER A 600 6.50 19.64 12.05
CA SER A 600 7.45 19.00 11.12
C SER A 600 6.82 17.81 10.38
N MET A 601 5.82 17.15 10.97
CA MET A 601 5.01 16.10 10.35
C MET A 601 3.88 16.65 9.44
N GLY A 602 3.82 17.98 9.24
CA GLY A 602 2.79 18.62 8.41
C GLY A 602 1.37 18.59 8.99
N LYS A 603 1.23 18.30 10.30
CA LYS A 603 -0.09 18.14 10.96
C LYS A 603 -0.69 19.45 11.45
N GLY A 604 0.03 20.54 11.31
CA GLY A 604 -0.41 21.85 11.76
C GLY A 604 0.71 22.87 11.67
N LYS A 605 0.52 24.00 12.33
CA LYS A 605 1.51 25.09 12.42
C LYS A 605 1.67 25.53 13.86
N THR A 606 2.86 25.98 14.21
CA THR A 606 3.10 26.59 15.52
C THR A 606 3.13 28.12 15.37
N GLU A 607 2.50 28.83 16.32
CA GLU A 607 2.52 30.29 16.38
C GLU A 607 3.09 30.74 17.73
N GLY A 608 3.92 31.79 17.70
CA GLY A 608 4.54 32.35 18.89
C GLY A 608 5.92 31.73 19.20
N LYS A 609 6.55 32.18 20.29
CA LYS A 609 7.87 31.67 20.74
C LYS A 609 7.89 31.43 22.26
N GLY A 610 8.69 30.49 22.71
CA GLY A 610 8.89 30.20 24.14
C GLY A 610 7.59 29.83 24.84
N SER A 611 7.30 30.45 25.98
CA SER A 611 6.10 30.17 26.78
C SER A 611 4.77 30.47 26.09
N ARG A 612 4.79 31.24 25.01
CA ARG A 612 3.59 31.63 24.20
C ARG A 612 3.40 30.76 22.97
N LEU A 613 4.21 29.72 22.78
CA LEU A 613 4.06 28.82 21.66
C LEU A 613 2.69 28.12 21.72
N LYS A 614 1.95 28.19 20.60
CA LYS A 614 0.63 27.61 20.42
C LYS A 614 0.64 26.75 19.17
N TYR A 615 0.05 25.58 19.22
CA TYR A 615 -0.10 24.66 18.12
C TYR A 615 -1.51 24.80 17.51
N LEU A 616 -1.59 24.96 16.20
CA LEU A 616 -2.82 25.03 15.42
C LEU A 616 -2.85 23.84 14.46
N VAL A 617 -3.96 23.12 14.45
CA VAL A 617 -4.18 22.02 13.50
C VAL A 617 -4.54 22.62 12.13
N SER A 618 -3.88 22.18 11.07
CA SER A 618 -4.18 22.55 9.68
C SER A 618 -5.50 21.98 9.21
#